data_186b4d0c0d585d35e2b065b2d68d036d
#
_entry.id   186b4d0c0d585d35e2b065b2d68d036d
#
_cell.length_a   1.000
_cell.length_b   1.000
_cell.length_c   1.000
_cell.angle_alpha   90.00
_cell.angle_beta   90.00
_cell.angle_gamma   90.00
#
_symmetry.space_group_name_H-M   'P 1'
#
loop_
_entity.id
_entity.type
_entity.pdbx_description
1 polymer ?
#
loop_
_entity_poly.entity_id
_entity_poly.type
_entity_poly.pdbx_seq_one_letter_code
_entity_poly.pdbx_strand_id
1 'polypeptide(L)'
;MRLIRTETNRVHNAAEKAAYEEEGITEYRFLATLDGRTCDACGALDGKTFPVSEAKEGINYPPLHPNDRCTTTAVIEGQNRAELKRRALDPETGKTVLIPAETTYEEWLADNINPLTGKLKYYPPKTLTQVSSYNRDQFERYSAVLKENVPDSFDEFLKIKYNDPEKWKTLKRQYRFVNQYKIDSGNFSTDEILRFDKKVIYEKRLKFTSGFKRSGNIAGAYIDDDFDNMYYAHSAIFKVEDSRGYKGTGKLVLLKEARRFKYIDVPKMDGTIRKETYNDTEAKLFEFFADLYEASPFKKICMLSERGMCDSCKGVMQQFKELYPDVEVNVISNKKVEGNVWKERMRKR
;
A
#
# COMPACT_ATOMS: atom_id res chain seq x y z
N MET A 1 20.38 -11.20 -5.66
CA MET A 1 19.61 -12.16 -6.50
C MET A 1 19.53 -11.79 -7.99
N ARG A 2 19.35 -10.52 -8.36
CA ARG A 2 19.22 -10.11 -9.77
C ARG A 2 20.45 -10.46 -10.62
N LEU A 3 21.64 -10.14 -10.11
CA LEU A 3 22.91 -10.46 -10.79
C LEU A 3 23.08 -11.96 -10.98
N ILE A 4 22.88 -12.76 -9.94
CA ILE A 4 23.04 -14.22 -10.01
C ILE A 4 22.16 -14.83 -11.11
N ARG A 5 20.91 -14.43 -11.20
CA ARG A 5 20.00 -14.98 -12.23
C ARG A 5 20.44 -14.59 -13.65
N THR A 6 20.89 -13.35 -13.84
CA THR A 6 21.37 -12.89 -15.14
C THR A 6 22.62 -13.64 -15.55
N GLU A 7 23.59 -13.78 -14.64
CA GLU A 7 24.83 -14.49 -14.94
C GLU A 7 24.62 -15.99 -15.13
N THR A 8 23.72 -16.61 -14.38
CA THR A 8 23.36 -18.02 -14.61
C THR A 8 22.76 -18.22 -16.00
N ASN A 9 21.85 -17.32 -16.42
CA ASN A 9 21.27 -17.39 -17.76
C ASN A 9 22.33 -17.15 -18.85
N ARG A 10 23.25 -16.19 -18.63
CA ARG A 10 24.36 -15.92 -19.55
C ARG A 10 25.27 -17.13 -19.72
N VAL A 11 25.71 -17.75 -18.62
CA VAL A 11 26.58 -18.92 -18.66
C VAL A 11 25.90 -20.11 -19.36
N HIS A 12 24.62 -20.33 -19.06
CA HIS A 12 23.84 -21.38 -19.72
C HIS A 12 23.78 -21.18 -21.24
N ASN A 13 23.37 -20.00 -21.69
CA ASN A 13 23.24 -19.73 -23.12
C ASN A 13 24.62 -19.64 -23.84
N ALA A 14 25.66 -19.19 -23.15
CA ALA A 14 27.03 -19.24 -23.70
C ALA A 14 27.49 -20.69 -23.93
N ALA A 15 27.19 -21.58 -23.01
CA ALA A 15 27.49 -23.02 -23.17
C ALA A 15 26.69 -23.63 -24.33
N GLU A 16 25.39 -23.29 -24.46
CA GLU A 16 24.55 -23.72 -25.58
C GLU A 16 25.14 -23.25 -26.94
N LYS A 17 25.58 -21.97 -27.01
CA LYS A 17 26.19 -21.44 -28.23
C LYS A 17 27.48 -22.18 -28.59
N ALA A 18 28.34 -22.43 -27.61
CA ALA A 18 29.56 -23.20 -27.83
C ALA A 18 29.27 -24.61 -28.34
N ALA A 19 28.26 -25.27 -27.80
CA ALA A 19 27.82 -26.59 -28.26
C ALA A 19 27.30 -26.51 -29.72
N TYR A 20 26.54 -25.48 -30.09
CA TYR A 20 26.11 -25.30 -31.48
C TYR A 20 27.29 -25.15 -32.44
N GLU A 21 28.31 -24.39 -32.05
CA GLU A 21 29.52 -24.19 -32.87
C GLU A 21 30.31 -25.50 -32.99
N GLU A 22 30.46 -26.27 -31.93
CA GLU A 22 31.16 -27.55 -31.89
C GLU A 22 30.46 -28.63 -32.75
N GLU A 23 29.12 -28.70 -32.68
CA GLU A 23 28.30 -29.67 -33.41
C GLU A 23 27.97 -29.22 -34.86
N GLY A 24 28.47 -28.07 -35.30
CA GLY A 24 28.23 -27.53 -36.63
C GLY A 24 26.80 -27.11 -36.91
N ILE A 25 26.05 -26.75 -35.87
CA ILE A 25 24.70 -26.18 -36.01
C ILE A 25 24.81 -24.78 -36.57
N THR A 26 24.13 -24.53 -37.67
CA THR A 26 24.19 -23.26 -38.37
C THR A 26 23.15 -22.23 -37.95
N GLU A 27 22.04 -22.71 -37.40
CA GLU A 27 20.91 -21.88 -36.95
C GLU A 27 20.39 -22.28 -35.57
N TYR A 28 19.95 -21.29 -34.81
CA TYR A 28 19.23 -21.48 -33.58
C TYR A 28 17.91 -20.77 -33.61
N ARG A 29 16.97 -21.24 -32.77
CA ARG A 29 15.67 -20.61 -32.53
C ARG A 29 15.64 -20.01 -31.15
N PHE A 30 15.17 -18.76 -31.04
CA PHE A 30 14.95 -18.09 -29.77
C PHE A 30 13.69 -18.63 -29.09
N LEU A 31 13.80 -18.96 -27.81
CA LEU A 31 12.71 -19.48 -26.97
C LEU A 31 12.49 -18.58 -25.77
N ALA A 32 11.43 -17.78 -25.81
CA ALA A 32 10.98 -17.03 -24.64
C ALA A 32 10.30 -17.95 -23.62
N THR A 33 10.39 -17.60 -22.35
CA THR A 33 9.60 -18.29 -21.31
C THR A 33 8.12 -17.96 -21.49
N LEU A 34 7.27 -18.97 -21.65
CA LEU A 34 5.82 -18.76 -21.79
C LEU A 34 5.18 -18.57 -20.43
N ASP A 35 5.25 -17.34 -19.91
CA ASP A 35 4.55 -16.90 -18.71
C ASP A 35 4.30 -15.38 -18.74
N GLY A 36 3.46 -14.89 -17.84
CA GLY A 36 3.07 -13.47 -17.78
C GLY A 36 4.16 -12.49 -17.32
N ARG A 37 5.41 -12.94 -17.12
CA ARG A 37 6.55 -12.09 -16.77
C ARG A 37 7.50 -11.89 -17.94
N THR A 38 7.26 -12.54 -19.05
CA THR A 38 8.01 -12.33 -20.29
C THR A 38 7.71 -10.94 -20.83
N CYS A 39 8.76 -10.18 -21.13
CA CYS A 39 8.61 -8.83 -21.66
C CYS A 39 8.34 -8.84 -23.17
N ASP A 40 7.85 -7.73 -23.69
CA ASP A 40 7.49 -7.59 -25.09
C ASP A 40 8.68 -7.85 -26.04
N ALA A 41 9.88 -7.41 -25.65
CA ALA A 41 11.09 -7.64 -26.47
C ALA A 41 11.42 -9.13 -26.59
N CYS A 42 11.37 -9.89 -25.48
CA CYS A 42 11.58 -11.32 -25.50
C CYS A 42 10.46 -12.06 -26.23
N GLY A 43 9.20 -11.66 -25.99
CA GLY A 43 8.03 -12.23 -26.68
C GLY A 43 8.10 -12.04 -28.19
N ALA A 44 8.53 -10.87 -28.65
CA ALA A 44 8.66 -10.55 -30.08
C ALA A 44 9.75 -11.37 -30.81
N LEU A 45 10.73 -11.91 -30.08
CA LEU A 45 11.77 -12.78 -30.65
C LEU A 45 11.40 -14.25 -30.58
N ASP A 46 10.40 -14.61 -29.80
CA ASP A 46 10.01 -16.02 -29.60
C ASP A 46 9.67 -16.73 -30.90
N GLY A 47 10.22 -17.91 -31.10
CA GLY A 47 10.04 -18.71 -32.31
C GLY A 47 10.88 -18.26 -33.53
N LYS A 48 11.54 -17.11 -33.49
CA LYS A 48 12.39 -16.66 -34.59
C LYS A 48 13.69 -17.44 -34.67
N THR A 49 14.15 -17.68 -35.90
CA THR A 49 15.40 -18.38 -36.20
C THR A 49 16.47 -17.38 -36.63
N PHE A 50 17.69 -17.59 -36.17
CA PHE A 50 18.85 -16.76 -36.46
C PHE A 50 20.08 -17.63 -36.76
N PRO A 51 21.00 -17.19 -37.61
CA PRO A 51 22.28 -17.85 -37.79
C PRO A 51 23.10 -17.82 -36.46
N VAL A 52 23.77 -18.91 -36.13
CA VAL A 52 24.65 -18.98 -34.95
C VAL A 52 25.79 -17.95 -35.07
N SER A 53 26.31 -17.72 -36.29
CA SER A 53 27.33 -16.72 -36.55
C SER A 53 26.91 -15.28 -36.29
N GLU A 54 25.60 -14.99 -36.26
CA GLU A 54 25.04 -13.68 -36.01
C GLU A 54 24.51 -13.53 -34.58
N ALA A 55 24.71 -14.58 -33.74
CA ALA A 55 24.22 -14.59 -32.34
C ALA A 55 24.90 -13.51 -31.51
N LYS A 56 24.12 -12.52 -31.08
CA LYS A 56 24.59 -11.36 -30.30
C LYS A 56 23.76 -11.17 -29.03
N GLU A 57 24.44 -11.35 -27.89
CA GLU A 57 23.84 -11.14 -26.57
C GLU A 57 23.23 -9.73 -26.48
N GLY A 58 22.04 -9.64 -25.88
CA GLY A 58 21.31 -8.39 -25.72
C GLY A 58 20.52 -7.93 -26.96
N ILE A 59 20.64 -8.60 -28.11
CA ILE A 59 19.96 -8.27 -29.37
C ILE A 59 19.05 -9.41 -29.82
N ASN A 60 19.63 -10.54 -30.20
CA ASN A 60 18.92 -11.71 -30.70
C ASN A 60 19.27 -13.00 -29.93
N TYR A 61 20.23 -12.95 -29.02
CA TYR A 61 20.70 -14.05 -28.20
C TYR A 61 20.57 -13.74 -26.70
N PRO A 62 20.06 -14.69 -25.87
CA PRO A 62 19.91 -14.45 -24.44
C PRO A 62 21.25 -14.33 -23.69
N PRO A 63 21.30 -13.58 -22.55
CA PRO A 63 20.23 -12.74 -22.00
C PRO A 63 20.07 -11.40 -22.72
N LEU A 64 18.82 -11.03 -23.01
CA LEU A 64 18.53 -9.72 -23.63
C LEU A 64 18.57 -8.58 -22.59
N HIS A 65 18.28 -8.88 -21.34
CA HIS A 65 18.19 -7.91 -20.24
C HIS A 65 18.42 -8.58 -18.87
N PRO A 66 18.63 -7.82 -17.81
CA PRO A 66 18.74 -8.37 -16.45
C PRO A 66 17.50 -9.17 -16.03
N ASN A 67 17.69 -10.35 -15.40
CA ASN A 67 16.69 -11.36 -15.06
C ASN A 67 16.02 -12.04 -16.27
N ASP A 68 16.63 -12.02 -17.42
CA ASP A 68 16.16 -12.81 -18.57
C ASP A 68 16.12 -14.29 -18.22
N ARG A 69 15.12 -15.00 -18.76
CA ARG A 69 14.87 -16.43 -18.55
C ARG A 69 14.72 -17.16 -19.88
N CYS A 70 14.97 -16.46 -20.96
CA CYS A 70 14.91 -17.01 -22.30
C CYS A 70 16.11 -17.92 -22.56
N THR A 71 15.96 -18.81 -23.51
CA THR A 71 17.01 -19.71 -23.98
C THR A 71 16.89 -19.88 -25.49
N THR A 72 17.66 -20.78 -26.06
CA THR A 72 17.64 -21.11 -27.48
C THR A 72 17.49 -22.61 -27.67
N THR A 73 17.24 -23.04 -28.88
CA THR A 73 17.32 -24.44 -29.31
C THR A 73 17.92 -24.53 -30.70
N ALA A 74 18.71 -25.54 -30.96
CA ALA A 74 19.23 -25.82 -32.29
C ALA A 74 18.11 -25.99 -33.32
N VAL A 75 18.34 -25.54 -34.55
CA VAL A 75 17.52 -25.87 -35.71
C VAL A 75 18.19 -27.01 -36.45
N ILE A 76 17.57 -28.19 -36.40
CA ILE A 76 18.09 -29.42 -37.01
C ILE A 76 17.25 -29.72 -38.24
N GLU A 77 17.91 -29.86 -39.38
CA GLU A 77 17.26 -30.22 -40.63
C GLU A 77 16.57 -31.58 -40.56
N GLY A 78 15.32 -31.64 -41.05
CA GLY A 78 14.51 -32.89 -40.99
C GLY A 78 13.86 -33.23 -39.67
N GLN A 79 14.05 -32.40 -38.61
CA GLN A 79 13.39 -32.61 -37.31
C GLN A 79 11.87 -32.31 -37.40
N ASN A 80 11.05 -33.32 -37.08
CA ASN A 80 9.58 -33.12 -36.99
C ASN A 80 9.21 -32.37 -35.71
N ARG A 81 9.02 -31.07 -35.81
CA ARG A 81 8.70 -30.20 -34.68
C ARG A 81 7.28 -30.39 -34.14
N ALA A 82 6.35 -30.90 -34.91
CA ALA A 82 4.98 -31.11 -34.47
C ALA A 82 4.92 -32.17 -33.31
N GLU A 83 5.92 -33.02 -33.21
CA GLU A 83 6.01 -33.98 -32.13
C GLU A 83 6.70 -33.45 -30.88
N LEU A 84 7.41 -32.32 -31.00
CA LEU A 84 8.11 -31.72 -29.87
C LEU A 84 7.15 -30.92 -29.00
N LYS A 85 7.50 -30.80 -27.72
CA LYS A 85 6.73 -30.01 -26.74
C LYS A 85 7.65 -29.03 -26.04
N ARG A 86 7.08 -27.88 -25.69
CA ARG A 86 7.73 -26.88 -24.84
C ARG A 86 6.92 -26.67 -23.56
N ARG A 87 7.61 -26.17 -22.54
CA ARG A 87 6.98 -25.86 -21.25
C ARG A 87 6.35 -24.47 -21.31
N ALA A 88 5.13 -24.37 -20.83
CA ALA A 88 4.40 -23.12 -20.61
C ALA A 88 3.82 -23.08 -19.21
N LEU A 89 3.62 -21.91 -18.67
CA LEU A 89 2.81 -21.72 -17.48
C LEU A 89 1.33 -21.71 -17.90
N ASP A 90 0.54 -22.59 -17.33
CA ASP A 90 -0.90 -22.48 -17.38
C ASP A 90 -1.32 -21.37 -16.38
N PRO A 91 -1.84 -20.23 -16.86
CA PRO A 91 -2.19 -19.11 -15.97
C PRO A 91 -3.39 -19.42 -15.07
N GLU A 92 -4.25 -20.38 -15.44
CA GLU A 92 -5.41 -20.74 -14.65
C GLU A 92 -5.06 -21.63 -13.45
N THR A 93 -4.15 -22.57 -13.65
CA THR A 93 -3.74 -23.51 -12.59
C THR A 93 -2.42 -23.13 -11.92
N GLY A 94 -1.64 -22.22 -12.54
CA GLY A 94 -0.28 -21.88 -12.12
C GLY A 94 0.72 -23.02 -12.24
N LYS A 95 0.37 -24.09 -12.94
CA LYS A 95 1.25 -25.25 -13.16
C LYS A 95 2.00 -25.15 -14.47
N THR A 96 3.15 -25.79 -14.53
CA THR A 96 3.85 -25.99 -15.80
C THR A 96 3.15 -27.08 -16.59
N VAL A 97 2.76 -26.77 -17.82
CA VAL A 97 2.16 -27.69 -18.78
C VAL A 97 3.07 -27.84 -19.99
N LEU A 98 2.89 -28.95 -20.72
CA LEU A 98 3.56 -29.19 -22.00
C LEU A 98 2.60 -28.86 -23.12
N ILE A 99 2.98 -27.95 -23.99
CA ILE A 99 2.24 -27.51 -25.16
C ILE A 99 3.08 -27.79 -26.44
N PRO A 100 2.49 -27.76 -27.64
CA PRO A 100 3.26 -27.92 -28.88
C PRO A 100 4.44 -26.95 -28.94
N ALA A 101 5.60 -27.42 -29.40
CA ALA A 101 6.82 -26.60 -29.46
C ALA A 101 6.72 -25.46 -30.47
N GLU A 102 5.77 -25.51 -31.38
CA GLU A 102 5.52 -24.46 -32.38
C GLU A 102 4.74 -23.28 -31.82
N THR A 103 3.98 -23.45 -30.73
CA THR A 103 3.23 -22.37 -30.10
C THR A 103 4.16 -21.23 -29.71
N THR A 104 3.96 -20.06 -30.30
CA THR A 104 4.73 -18.86 -29.99
C THR A 104 4.23 -18.18 -28.70
N TYR A 105 5.02 -17.23 -28.18
CA TYR A 105 4.59 -16.41 -27.03
C TYR A 105 3.33 -15.58 -27.36
N GLU A 106 3.22 -15.08 -28.57
CA GLU A 106 2.07 -14.30 -29.04
C GLU A 106 0.79 -15.14 -29.04
N GLU A 107 0.85 -16.35 -29.59
CA GLU A 107 -0.27 -17.30 -29.59
C GLU A 107 -0.64 -17.73 -28.17
N TRP A 108 0.37 -18.10 -27.36
CA TRP A 108 0.15 -18.45 -25.96
C TRP A 108 -0.48 -17.28 -25.19
N LEU A 109 -0.03 -16.04 -25.44
CA LEU A 109 -0.57 -14.85 -24.80
C LEU A 109 -2.03 -14.61 -25.21
N ALA A 110 -2.36 -14.74 -26.50
CA ALA A 110 -3.71 -14.57 -27.02
C ALA A 110 -4.71 -15.54 -26.38
N ASP A 111 -4.32 -16.82 -26.22
CA ASP A 111 -5.14 -17.86 -25.59
C ASP A 111 -5.35 -17.65 -24.09
N ASN A 112 -4.43 -16.91 -23.45
CA ASN A 112 -4.40 -16.73 -22.02
C ASN A 112 -4.77 -15.31 -21.55
N ILE A 113 -5.19 -14.42 -22.44
CA ILE A 113 -5.75 -13.11 -22.08
C ILE A 113 -7.24 -13.28 -21.70
N ASN A 114 -7.61 -12.61 -20.62
CA ASN A 114 -9.03 -12.44 -20.29
C ASN A 114 -9.66 -11.43 -21.26
N PRO A 115 -10.63 -11.84 -22.10
CA PRO A 115 -11.21 -10.97 -23.14
C PRO A 115 -11.94 -9.74 -22.58
N LEU A 116 -12.39 -9.79 -21.32
CA LEU A 116 -13.09 -8.68 -20.67
C LEU A 116 -12.14 -7.62 -20.11
N THR A 117 -10.93 -8.03 -19.72
CA THR A 117 -9.99 -7.13 -19.02
C THR A 117 -8.74 -6.81 -19.84
N GLY A 118 -8.49 -7.52 -20.93
CA GLY A 118 -7.25 -7.46 -21.71
C GLY A 118 -6.00 -7.89 -20.93
N LYS A 119 -6.16 -8.54 -19.79
CA LYS A 119 -5.06 -8.99 -18.92
C LYS A 119 -4.98 -10.51 -18.91
N LEU A 120 -3.79 -11.03 -18.67
CA LEU A 120 -3.60 -12.48 -18.49
C LEU A 120 -4.61 -13.05 -17.49
N LYS A 121 -5.21 -14.17 -17.85
CA LYS A 121 -5.94 -15.03 -16.92
C LYS A 121 -4.92 -15.54 -15.91
N TYR A 122 -4.83 -14.90 -14.75
CA TYR A 122 -3.87 -15.27 -13.72
C TYR A 122 -4.59 -15.99 -12.60
N TYR A 123 -4.30 -17.27 -12.43
CA TYR A 123 -4.58 -17.98 -11.19
C TYR A 123 -3.35 -17.96 -10.29
N PRO A 124 -3.54 -17.82 -8.97
CA PRO A 124 -2.40 -17.91 -8.08
C PRO A 124 -1.72 -19.25 -8.31
N PRO A 125 -0.40 -19.25 -8.56
CA PRO A 125 0.31 -20.51 -8.68
C PRO A 125 0.16 -21.27 -7.36
N LYS A 126 -0.27 -22.49 -7.44
CA LYS A 126 -0.30 -23.49 -6.37
C LYS A 126 -1.69 -23.80 -5.81
N THR A 127 -1.94 -25.10 -5.76
CA THR A 127 -2.85 -25.68 -4.80
C THR A 127 -2.68 -24.99 -3.45
N LEU A 128 -3.78 -24.73 -2.79
CA LEU A 128 -3.86 -24.02 -1.48
C LEU A 128 -2.86 -24.53 -0.43
N THR A 129 -2.34 -25.74 -0.59
CA THR A 129 -1.32 -26.35 0.27
C THR A 129 0.11 -25.85 0.06
N GLN A 130 0.39 -25.10 -1.00
CA GLN A 130 1.74 -24.58 -1.32
C GLN A 130 1.84 -23.06 -1.35
N VAL A 131 0.84 -22.37 -0.82
CA VAL A 131 0.92 -20.93 -0.67
C VAL A 131 1.99 -20.62 0.38
N SER A 132 2.98 -19.83 0.01
CA SER A 132 4.09 -19.48 0.89
C SER A 132 3.57 -18.95 2.22
N SER A 133 4.24 -19.24 3.31
CA SER A 133 4.03 -18.63 4.64
C SER A 133 3.81 -17.11 4.54
N TYR A 134 4.52 -16.46 3.63
CA TYR A 134 4.40 -15.03 3.34
C TYR A 134 2.96 -14.58 3.02
N ASN A 135 2.18 -15.31 2.21
CA ASN A 135 0.81 -14.91 1.90
C ASN A 135 -0.12 -15.12 3.11
N ARG A 136 0.10 -16.16 3.90
CA ARG A 136 -0.64 -16.40 5.13
C ARG A 136 -0.34 -15.31 6.16
N ASP A 137 0.94 -15.02 6.40
CA ASP A 137 1.38 -13.94 7.27
C ASP A 137 0.85 -12.58 6.81
N GLN A 138 0.73 -12.38 5.49
CA GLN A 138 0.14 -11.16 4.93
C GLN A 138 -1.36 -11.09 5.22
N PHE A 139 -2.10 -12.17 5.00
CA PHE A 139 -3.52 -12.25 5.30
C PHE A 139 -3.79 -11.99 6.79
N GLU A 140 -3.03 -12.63 7.68
CA GLU A 140 -3.14 -12.44 9.13
C GLU A 140 -2.88 -10.99 9.53
N ARG A 141 -1.84 -10.34 8.96
CA ARG A 141 -1.58 -8.91 9.20
C ARG A 141 -2.71 -8.02 8.71
N TYR A 142 -3.30 -8.34 7.55
CA TYR A 142 -4.43 -7.57 7.02
C TYR A 142 -5.68 -7.79 7.86
N SER A 143 -5.95 -9.02 8.29
CA SER A 143 -7.08 -9.36 9.17
C SER A 143 -6.98 -8.66 10.53
N ALA A 144 -5.78 -8.64 11.11
CA ALA A 144 -5.55 -7.95 12.38
C ALA A 144 -5.80 -6.43 12.33
N VAL A 145 -5.57 -5.81 11.15
CA VAL A 145 -5.70 -4.36 10.96
C VAL A 145 -7.06 -3.95 10.42
N LEU A 146 -7.58 -4.69 9.44
CA LEU A 146 -8.82 -4.34 8.72
C LEU A 146 -10.06 -5.01 9.28
N LYS A 147 -9.89 -5.99 10.17
CA LYS A 147 -11.00 -6.70 10.83
C LYS A 147 -12.07 -7.14 9.82
N GLU A 148 -13.28 -6.58 9.93
CA GLU A 148 -14.44 -6.84 9.07
C GLU A 148 -14.24 -6.45 7.59
N ASN A 149 -13.25 -5.63 7.27
CA ASN A 149 -12.97 -5.16 5.89
C ASN A 149 -11.89 -5.98 5.17
N VAL A 150 -11.46 -7.09 5.73
CA VAL A 150 -10.64 -8.08 5.03
C VAL A 150 -11.58 -9.12 4.39
N PRO A 151 -11.19 -9.76 3.27
CA PRO A 151 -11.95 -10.90 2.73
C PRO A 151 -12.17 -12.00 3.78
N ASP A 152 -13.36 -12.62 3.79
CA ASP A 152 -13.79 -13.59 4.79
C ASP A 152 -12.94 -14.85 4.85
N SER A 153 -12.22 -15.15 3.79
CA SER A 153 -11.36 -16.32 3.71
C SER A 153 -10.00 -16.00 3.09
N PHE A 154 -9.01 -16.82 3.45
CA PHE A 154 -7.68 -16.76 2.86
C PHE A 154 -7.72 -16.98 1.33
N ASP A 155 -8.61 -17.83 0.85
CA ASP A 155 -8.78 -18.13 -0.58
C ASP A 155 -9.32 -16.91 -1.33
N GLU A 156 -10.29 -16.20 -0.76
CA GLU A 156 -10.82 -14.98 -1.34
C GLU A 156 -9.77 -13.85 -1.33
N PHE A 157 -8.99 -13.75 -0.25
CA PHE A 157 -7.86 -12.83 -0.20
C PHE A 157 -6.86 -13.07 -1.33
N LEU A 158 -6.54 -14.34 -1.61
CA LEU A 158 -5.66 -14.71 -2.72
C LEU A 158 -6.27 -14.39 -4.08
N LYS A 159 -7.56 -14.66 -4.27
CA LYS A 159 -8.28 -14.29 -5.50
C LYS A 159 -8.23 -12.78 -5.75
N ILE A 160 -8.51 -11.98 -4.73
CA ILE A 160 -8.42 -10.52 -4.83
C ILE A 160 -6.96 -10.09 -5.12
N LYS A 161 -6.01 -10.64 -4.40
CA LYS A 161 -4.60 -10.29 -4.55
C LYS A 161 -4.05 -10.53 -5.96
N TYR A 162 -4.44 -11.62 -6.57
CA TYR A 162 -3.86 -12.06 -7.84
C TYR A 162 -4.76 -11.83 -9.06
N ASN A 163 -6.08 -11.81 -8.87
CA ASN A 163 -7.02 -11.76 -9.99
C ASN A 163 -7.84 -10.47 -10.07
N ASP A 164 -7.83 -9.62 -9.02
CA ASP A 164 -8.56 -8.35 -9.00
C ASP A 164 -7.64 -7.19 -8.62
N PRO A 165 -6.90 -6.62 -9.58
CA PRO A 165 -5.94 -5.54 -9.32
C PRO A 165 -6.56 -4.31 -8.67
N GLU A 166 -7.81 -3.96 -9.00
CA GLU A 166 -8.47 -2.77 -8.44
C GLU A 166 -8.91 -3.00 -6.99
N LYS A 167 -9.52 -4.14 -6.70
CA LYS A 167 -9.82 -4.51 -5.31
C LYS A 167 -8.54 -4.67 -4.50
N TRP A 168 -7.50 -5.28 -5.05
CA TRP A 168 -6.20 -5.40 -4.40
C TRP A 168 -5.57 -4.05 -4.09
N LYS A 169 -5.63 -3.10 -5.02
CA LYS A 169 -5.16 -1.73 -4.83
C LYS A 169 -5.94 -1.02 -3.72
N THR A 170 -7.26 -1.21 -3.70
CA THR A 170 -8.14 -0.68 -2.66
C THR A 170 -7.80 -1.26 -1.30
N LEU A 171 -7.70 -2.58 -1.17
CA LEU A 171 -7.36 -3.28 0.07
C LEU A 171 -5.98 -2.85 0.61
N LYS A 172 -4.97 -2.75 -0.26
CA LYS A 172 -3.65 -2.22 0.12
C LYS A 172 -3.71 -0.77 0.63
N ARG A 173 -4.55 0.05 0.02
CA ARG A 173 -4.74 1.44 0.44
C ARG A 173 -5.41 1.50 1.81
N GLN A 174 -6.49 0.75 2.03
CA GLN A 174 -7.19 0.65 3.32
C GLN A 174 -6.23 0.19 4.42
N TYR A 175 -5.54 -0.94 4.21
CA TYR A 175 -4.53 -1.45 5.15
C TYR A 175 -3.49 -0.38 5.51
N ARG A 176 -2.96 0.32 4.51
CA ARG A 176 -1.93 1.34 4.71
C ARG A 176 -2.44 2.53 5.52
N PHE A 177 -3.71 2.92 5.31
CA PHE A 177 -4.34 4.00 6.05
C PHE A 177 -4.67 3.61 7.49
N VAL A 178 -5.31 2.49 7.69
CA VAL A 178 -5.69 2.04 9.04
C VAL A 178 -4.47 1.71 9.89
N ASN A 179 -3.48 1.01 9.34
CA ASN A 179 -2.28 0.62 10.07
C ASN A 179 -1.39 1.78 10.54
N GLN A 180 -1.57 2.99 10.01
CA GLN A 180 -0.83 4.16 10.52
C GLN A 180 -1.40 4.71 11.83
N TYR A 181 -2.63 4.36 12.18
CA TYR A 181 -3.30 4.80 13.39
C TYR A 181 -3.16 3.79 14.54
N LYS A 182 -3.33 4.29 15.74
CA LYS A 182 -3.52 3.54 16.98
C LYS A 182 -4.74 4.09 17.71
N ILE A 183 -5.41 3.22 18.43
CA ILE A 183 -6.51 3.61 19.33
C ILE A 183 -5.89 4.00 20.67
N ASP A 184 -6.05 5.25 21.07
CA ASP A 184 -5.57 5.76 22.37
C ASP A 184 -6.63 5.57 23.46
N SER A 185 -7.91 5.58 23.10
CA SER A 185 -9.04 5.30 24.01
C SER A 185 -10.27 4.81 23.22
N GLY A 186 -11.05 3.92 23.81
CA GLY A 186 -12.31 3.41 23.25
C GLY A 186 -12.13 2.45 22.08
N ASN A 187 -13.13 2.38 21.22
CA ASN A 187 -13.18 1.48 20.07
C ASN A 187 -13.50 2.22 18.77
N PHE A 188 -12.94 1.72 17.66
CA PHE A 188 -13.24 2.19 16.32
C PHE A 188 -13.31 1.02 15.35
N SER A 189 -14.30 1.02 14.48
CA SER A 189 -14.33 0.16 13.31
C SER A 189 -13.36 0.66 12.23
N THR A 190 -13.00 -0.21 11.30
CA THR A 190 -12.17 0.18 10.15
C THR A 190 -12.85 1.26 9.31
N ASP A 191 -14.15 1.18 9.11
CA ASP A 191 -14.92 2.16 8.32
C ASP A 191 -14.96 3.53 8.98
N GLU A 192 -15.10 3.59 10.30
CA GLU A 192 -15.01 4.85 11.04
C GLU A 192 -13.63 5.49 10.88
N ILE A 193 -12.54 4.71 11.00
CA ILE A 193 -11.18 5.21 10.81
C ILE A 193 -11.00 5.78 9.39
N LEU A 194 -11.46 5.06 8.37
CA LEU A 194 -11.35 5.50 6.97
C LEU A 194 -12.18 6.76 6.69
N ARG A 195 -13.39 6.82 7.24
CA ARG A 195 -14.28 7.98 7.11
C ARG A 195 -13.72 9.21 7.81
N PHE A 196 -13.19 9.05 9.03
CA PHE A 196 -12.51 10.11 9.77
C PHE A 196 -11.28 10.63 9.03
N ASP A 197 -10.42 9.73 8.57
CA ASP A 197 -9.23 10.08 7.81
C ASP A 197 -9.56 10.92 6.58
N LYS A 198 -10.57 10.50 5.83
CA LYS A 198 -11.03 11.25 4.64
C LYS A 198 -11.50 12.64 5.03
N LYS A 199 -12.38 12.78 6.03
CA LYS A 199 -13.02 14.04 6.40
C LYS A 199 -12.04 15.00 7.09
N VAL A 200 -11.28 14.53 8.08
CA VAL A 200 -10.38 15.38 8.89
C VAL A 200 -9.07 15.66 8.17
N ILE A 201 -8.37 14.59 7.77
CA ILE A 201 -7.00 14.75 7.28
C ILE A 201 -6.98 15.16 5.81
N TYR A 202 -7.88 14.64 5.00
CA TYR A 202 -7.85 14.95 3.57
C TYR A 202 -8.67 16.19 3.21
N GLU A 203 -9.97 16.17 3.48
CA GLU A 203 -10.87 17.24 3.03
C GLU A 203 -10.62 18.52 3.81
N LYS A 204 -10.50 18.45 5.14
CA LYS A 204 -10.37 19.63 5.99
C LYS A 204 -9.01 20.29 5.84
N ARG A 205 -7.93 19.53 5.79
CA ARG A 205 -6.59 20.09 5.61
C ARG A 205 -6.45 20.84 4.29
N LEU A 206 -7.15 20.42 3.24
CA LEU A 206 -7.15 21.13 1.96
C LEU A 206 -7.80 22.53 2.02
N LYS A 207 -8.64 22.79 3.02
CA LYS A 207 -9.30 24.09 3.22
C LYS A 207 -8.41 25.14 3.91
N PHE A 208 -7.28 24.75 4.49
CA PHE A 208 -6.32 25.68 5.05
C PHE A 208 -5.46 26.36 3.97
N THR A 209 -4.91 27.53 4.31
CA THR A 209 -3.92 28.22 3.47
C THR A 209 -2.65 27.39 3.29
N SER A 210 -1.81 27.73 2.31
CA SER A 210 -0.60 26.95 1.96
C SER A 210 0.35 26.72 3.14
N GLY A 211 0.50 27.68 4.04
CA GLY A 211 1.32 27.58 5.25
C GLY A 211 0.76 26.54 6.23
N PHE A 212 -0.47 26.71 6.67
CA PHE A 212 -1.15 25.79 7.59
C PHE A 212 -1.44 24.42 6.97
N LYS A 213 -1.67 24.35 5.66
CA LYS A 213 -1.83 23.09 4.95
C LYS A 213 -0.59 22.20 5.03
N ARG A 214 0.61 22.80 5.12
CA ARG A 214 1.89 22.06 5.08
C ARG A 214 2.55 21.92 6.46
N SER A 215 2.06 22.58 7.48
CA SER A 215 2.63 22.59 8.83
C SER A 215 1.60 22.25 9.89
N GLY A 216 2.07 22.11 11.12
CA GLY A 216 1.24 21.84 12.29
C GLY A 216 0.58 20.46 12.27
N ASN A 217 -0.18 20.20 13.30
CA ASN A 217 -1.08 19.05 13.45
C ASN A 217 -2.53 19.49 13.24
N ILE A 218 -3.37 18.62 12.74
CA ILE A 218 -4.82 18.81 12.70
C ILE A 218 -5.49 17.64 13.45
N ALA A 219 -6.49 17.98 14.26
CA ALA A 219 -7.41 17.00 14.83
C ALA A 219 -8.85 17.42 14.54
N GLY A 220 -9.72 16.43 14.42
CA GLY A 220 -11.16 16.63 14.31
C GLY A 220 -11.88 15.73 15.30
N ALA A 221 -13.00 16.21 15.81
CA ALA A 221 -13.81 15.46 16.77
C ALA A 221 -15.30 15.76 16.56
N TYR A 222 -16.14 14.82 16.95
CA TYR A 222 -17.59 15.00 17.03
C TYR A 222 -18.12 14.40 18.34
N ILE A 223 -19.32 14.81 18.71
CA ILE A 223 -20.04 14.32 19.89
C ILE A 223 -21.31 13.59 19.47
N ASP A 224 -21.74 12.63 20.30
CA ASP A 224 -23.03 11.92 20.20
C ASP A 224 -23.38 11.42 18.78
N ASP A 225 -22.39 10.83 18.09
CA ASP A 225 -22.49 10.29 16.71
C ASP A 225 -22.83 11.33 15.62
N ASP A 226 -22.80 12.64 15.92
CA ASP A 226 -23.01 13.72 14.96
C ASP A 226 -21.75 14.00 14.12
N PHE A 227 -21.43 13.05 13.27
CA PHE A 227 -20.25 13.10 12.38
C PHE A 227 -20.26 14.29 11.40
N ASP A 228 -21.43 14.86 11.13
CA ASP A 228 -21.54 15.96 10.17
C ASP A 228 -21.20 17.30 10.78
N ASN A 229 -21.39 17.47 12.09
CA ASN A 229 -21.06 18.68 12.86
C ASN A 229 -19.75 18.56 13.64
N MET A 230 -18.65 18.35 12.94
CA MET A 230 -17.34 18.19 13.57
C MET A 230 -16.73 19.51 14.04
N TYR A 231 -16.01 19.38 15.14
CA TYR A 231 -15.08 20.39 15.66
C TYR A 231 -13.66 20.08 15.20
N TYR A 232 -12.87 21.12 14.92
CA TYR A 232 -11.50 20.97 14.42
C TYR A 232 -10.54 21.84 15.21
N ALA A 233 -9.32 21.37 15.42
CA ALA A 233 -8.24 22.18 15.95
C ALA A 233 -7.00 22.04 15.06
N HIS A 234 -6.21 23.13 14.98
CA HIS A 234 -4.92 23.14 14.31
C HIS A 234 -3.85 23.66 15.27
N SER A 235 -2.72 22.95 15.39
CA SER A 235 -1.72 23.29 16.42
C SER A 235 -1.05 24.65 16.25
N ALA A 236 -1.04 25.19 15.05
CA ALA A 236 -0.47 26.52 14.74
C ALA A 236 -1.51 27.65 14.64
N ILE A 237 -2.77 27.41 14.96
CA ILE A 237 -3.83 28.44 14.95
C ILE A 237 -4.30 28.66 16.38
N PHE A 238 -4.02 29.85 16.94
CA PHE A 238 -4.29 30.17 18.34
C PHE A 238 -5.43 31.17 18.50
N LYS A 239 -5.55 32.14 17.61
CA LYS A 239 -6.49 33.25 17.64
C LYS A 239 -7.30 33.34 16.34
N VAL A 240 -8.37 34.10 16.37
CA VAL A 240 -9.25 34.34 15.21
C VAL A 240 -8.46 34.91 14.04
N GLU A 241 -7.52 35.82 14.32
CA GLU A 241 -6.67 36.47 13.31
C GLU A 241 -5.77 35.47 12.57
N ASP A 242 -5.31 34.41 13.27
CA ASP A 242 -4.49 33.33 12.69
C ASP A 242 -5.31 32.45 11.73
N SER A 243 -6.63 32.42 11.90
CA SER A 243 -7.53 31.64 11.05
C SER A 243 -7.82 32.28 9.69
N ARG A 244 -7.21 33.40 9.37
CA ARG A 244 -7.35 34.12 8.08
C ARG A 244 -7.02 33.15 6.93
N GLY A 245 -7.97 33.02 6.00
CA GLY A 245 -7.85 32.10 4.88
C GLY A 245 -8.26 30.63 5.16
N TYR A 246 -8.81 30.34 6.33
CA TYR A 246 -9.55 29.09 6.52
C TYR A 246 -10.90 29.19 5.79
N LYS A 247 -11.04 28.43 4.72
CA LYS A 247 -12.24 28.45 3.84
C LYS A 247 -13.21 27.27 4.14
N GLY A 248 -13.04 26.61 5.28
CA GLY A 248 -13.82 25.43 5.62
C GLY A 248 -15.11 25.74 6.37
N THR A 249 -16.12 24.91 6.19
CA THR A 249 -17.26 24.79 7.10
C THR A 249 -16.86 23.95 8.31
N GLY A 250 -17.51 24.15 9.43
CA GLY A 250 -17.25 23.46 10.70
C GLY A 250 -16.56 24.36 11.73
N LYS A 251 -16.69 23.97 12.98
CA LYS A 251 -16.28 24.75 14.15
C LYS A 251 -14.78 24.60 14.39
N LEU A 252 -13.99 25.64 14.08
CA LEU A 252 -12.57 25.69 14.41
C LEU A 252 -12.40 26.09 15.87
N VAL A 253 -11.82 25.19 16.66
CA VAL A 253 -11.53 25.38 18.06
C VAL A 253 -10.19 26.10 18.23
N LEU A 254 -10.20 27.21 18.95
CA LEU A 254 -9.04 28.05 19.21
C LEU A 254 -8.47 27.80 20.61
N LEU A 255 -7.30 28.37 20.88
CA LEU A 255 -6.70 28.31 22.18
C LEU A 255 -7.51 29.14 23.18
N LYS A 256 -7.68 28.62 24.39
CA LYS A 256 -8.29 29.33 25.52
C LYS A 256 -7.21 29.98 26.38
N GLU A 257 -7.54 31.13 26.98
CA GLU A 257 -6.68 31.80 27.96
C GLU A 257 -6.75 31.07 29.31
N ALA A 258 -7.96 30.80 29.79
CA ALA A 258 -8.18 30.00 31.01
C ALA A 258 -8.13 28.52 30.67
N ARG A 259 -7.33 27.77 31.41
CA ARG A 259 -7.11 26.32 31.20
C ARG A 259 -7.58 25.56 32.41
N ARG A 260 -8.32 24.51 32.14
CA ARG A 260 -8.89 23.63 33.17
C ARG A 260 -7.91 22.51 33.56
N PHE A 261 -7.17 22.00 32.58
CA PHE A 261 -6.31 20.83 32.74
C PHE A 261 -4.85 21.21 33.05
N LYS A 262 -4.14 20.30 33.72
CA LYS A 262 -2.70 20.41 33.96
C LYS A 262 -1.94 19.84 32.78
N TYR A 263 -0.90 20.55 32.38
CA TYR A 263 -0.03 20.22 31.25
C TYR A 263 1.37 19.91 31.75
N ILE A 264 2.06 18.97 31.08
CA ILE A 264 3.45 18.63 31.36
C ILE A 264 4.35 18.96 30.17
N ASP A 265 5.59 19.25 30.46
CA ASP A 265 6.62 19.36 29.46
C ASP A 265 6.92 18.01 28.84
N VAL A 266 7.12 17.94 27.53
CA VAL A 266 7.34 16.69 26.79
C VAL A 266 8.72 16.69 26.15
N PRO A 267 9.58 15.69 26.41
CA PRO A 267 10.83 15.53 25.70
C PRO A 267 10.61 15.23 24.21
N LYS A 268 11.41 15.85 23.33
CA LYS A 268 11.43 15.55 21.91
C LYS A 268 12.49 14.50 21.60
N MET A 269 12.42 13.90 20.41
CA MET A 269 13.40 12.91 19.96
C MET A 269 14.83 13.46 19.85
N ASP A 270 15.00 14.79 19.67
CA ASP A 270 16.30 15.46 19.65
C ASP A 270 16.85 15.80 21.04
N GLY A 271 16.18 15.36 22.12
CA GLY A 271 16.56 15.62 23.50
C GLY A 271 16.13 16.98 24.05
N THR A 272 15.55 17.86 23.22
CA THR A 272 15.01 19.14 23.69
C THR A 272 13.65 18.94 24.36
N ILE A 273 13.27 19.86 25.24
CA ILE A 273 11.98 19.84 25.91
C ILE A 273 10.98 20.73 25.19
N ARG A 274 9.85 20.17 24.81
CA ARG A 274 8.73 20.93 24.29
C ARG A 274 7.87 21.42 25.45
N LYS A 275 7.89 22.72 25.63
CA LYS A 275 6.95 23.44 26.50
C LYS A 275 5.68 23.79 25.72
N GLU A 276 4.69 24.36 26.41
CA GLU A 276 3.48 24.87 25.78
C GLU A 276 2.63 23.79 25.07
N THR A 277 2.60 22.58 25.64
CA THR A 277 1.81 21.45 25.11
C THR A 277 0.29 21.71 25.10
N TYR A 278 -0.17 22.76 25.79
CA TYR A 278 -1.54 23.28 25.72
C TYR A 278 -1.92 23.79 24.31
N ASN A 279 -0.94 24.06 23.44
CA ASN A 279 -1.16 24.44 22.04
C ASN A 279 -1.52 23.25 21.15
N ASP A 280 -1.40 22.03 21.65
CA ASP A 280 -1.71 20.84 20.89
C ASP A 280 -3.20 20.76 20.53
N THR A 281 -3.48 20.14 19.41
CA THR A 281 -4.83 20.03 18.86
C THR A 281 -5.79 19.31 19.81
N GLU A 282 -5.32 18.22 20.38
CA GLU A 282 -6.09 17.39 21.32
C GLU A 282 -6.39 18.15 22.62
N ALA A 283 -5.39 18.89 23.14
CA ALA A 283 -5.54 19.73 24.33
C ALA A 283 -6.62 20.79 24.12
N LYS A 284 -6.59 21.51 22.99
CA LYS A 284 -7.60 22.50 22.63
C LYS A 284 -9.01 21.92 22.57
N LEU A 285 -9.14 20.71 21.98
CA LEU A 285 -10.43 20.05 21.85
C LEU A 285 -10.97 19.61 23.22
N PHE A 286 -10.14 19.06 24.09
CA PHE A 286 -10.59 18.66 25.43
C PHE A 286 -10.98 19.85 26.31
N GLU A 287 -10.23 20.99 26.26
CA GLU A 287 -10.63 22.22 26.93
C GLU A 287 -11.98 22.75 26.44
N PHE A 288 -12.18 22.70 25.12
CA PHE A 288 -13.44 23.11 24.51
C PHE A 288 -14.60 22.19 24.89
N PHE A 289 -14.39 20.88 24.87
CA PHE A 289 -15.43 19.90 25.23
C PHE A 289 -15.80 19.94 26.71
N ALA A 290 -14.86 20.29 27.57
CA ALA A 290 -15.16 20.49 28.99
C ALA A 290 -16.18 21.63 29.20
N ASP A 291 -15.98 22.78 28.55
CA ASP A 291 -16.94 23.89 28.62
C ASP A 291 -18.26 23.55 27.91
N LEU A 292 -18.17 22.88 26.77
CA LEU A 292 -19.37 22.48 26.05
C LEU A 292 -20.24 21.52 26.86
N TYR A 293 -19.63 20.58 27.56
CA TYR A 293 -20.34 19.64 28.45
C TYR A 293 -21.08 20.36 29.57
N GLU A 294 -20.44 21.37 30.20
CA GLU A 294 -21.08 22.17 31.27
C GLU A 294 -22.26 23.00 30.75
N ALA A 295 -22.18 23.47 29.49
CA ALA A 295 -23.27 24.23 28.88
C ALA A 295 -24.39 23.32 28.32
N SER A 296 -24.02 22.16 27.79
CA SER A 296 -24.92 21.20 27.15
C SER A 296 -24.31 19.79 27.24
N PRO A 297 -24.69 18.99 28.24
CA PRO A 297 -24.14 17.64 28.41
C PRO A 297 -24.35 16.74 27.19
N PHE A 298 -23.33 15.93 26.88
CA PHE A 298 -23.31 14.94 25.83
C PHE A 298 -22.75 13.62 26.40
N LYS A 299 -22.90 12.51 25.66
CA LYS A 299 -22.52 11.18 26.14
C LYS A 299 -21.24 10.62 25.55
N LYS A 300 -20.84 11.12 24.40
CA LYS A 300 -19.75 10.51 23.63
C LYS A 300 -18.90 11.55 22.92
N ILE A 301 -17.59 11.35 22.94
CA ILE A 301 -16.62 12.05 22.07
C ILE A 301 -15.95 11.02 21.20
N CYS A 302 -15.88 11.30 19.89
CA CYS A 302 -15.00 10.61 18.96
C CYS A 302 -14.00 11.59 18.36
N MET A 303 -12.70 11.33 18.48
CA MET A 303 -11.61 12.22 18.04
C MET A 303 -10.59 11.48 17.19
N LEU A 304 -10.15 12.12 16.11
CA LEU A 304 -8.99 11.67 15.33
C LEU A 304 -7.94 12.78 15.27
N SER A 305 -6.69 12.43 15.61
CA SER A 305 -5.52 13.30 15.42
C SER A 305 -4.58 12.78 14.31
N GLU A 306 -4.12 13.70 13.47
CA GLU A 306 -3.18 13.38 12.38
C GLU A 306 -1.82 12.93 12.89
N ARG A 307 -1.38 13.43 14.06
CA ARG A 307 -0.17 12.98 14.76
C ARG A 307 -0.53 12.15 15.98
N GLY A 308 0.42 11.39 16.49
CA GLY A 308 0.26 10.66 17.74
C GLY A 308 0.12 11.59 18.93
N MET A 309 -0.74 11.23 19.88
CA MET A 309 -0.86 11.95 21.13
C MET A 309 0.45 11.89 21.92
N CYS A 310 0.92 13.05 22.36
CA CYS A 310 2.03 13.14 23.31
C CYS A 310 1.55 12.82 24.75
N ASP A 311 2.49 12.62 25.66
CA ASP A 311 2.14 12.23 27.04
C ASP A 311 1.35 13.32 27.77
N SER A 312 1.61 14.61 27.48
CA SER A 312 0.78 15.70 28.01
C SER A 312 -0.67 15.60 27.56
N CYS A 313 -0.92 15.35 26.26
CA CYS A 313 -2.28 15.21 25.73
C CYS A 313 -2.99 13.96 26.27
N LYS A 314 -2.26 12.86 26.49
CA LYS A 314 -2.80 11.68 27.17
C LYS A 314 -3.20 12.00 28.61
N GLY A 315 -2.36 12.78 29.33
CA GLY A 315 -2.68 13.25 30.67
C GLY A 315 -3.92 14.15 30.70
N VAL A 316 -4.09 15.04 29.73
CA VAL A 316 -5.31 15.87 29.58
C VAL A 316 -6.54 14.99 29.31
N MET A 317 -6.44 14.01 28.41
CA MET A 317 -7.52 13.06 28.15
C MET A 317 -7.92 12.29 29.43
N GLN A 318 -6.96 11.86 30.21
CA GLN A 318 -7.21 11.15 31.46
C GLN A 318 -7.91 12.06 32.47
N GLN A 319 -7.45 13.29 32.67
CA GLN A 319 -8.10 14.29 33.52
C GLN A 319 -9.54 14.59 33.07
N PHE A 320 -9.78 14.67 31.77
CA PHE A 320 -11.13 14.85 31.22
C PHE A 320 -12.04 13.68 31.59
N LYS A 321 -11.56 12.43 31.43
CA LYS A 321 -12.33 11.22 31.79
C LYS A 321 -12.63 11.13 33.30
N GLU A 322 -11.72 11.60 34.14
CA GLU A 322 -11.92 11.66 35.59
C GLU A 322 -12.96 12.71 36.00
N LEU A 323 -12.98 13.87 35.31
CA LEU A 323 -13.95 14.91 35.60
C LEU A 323 -15.34 14.63 35.03
N TYR A 324 -15.41 13.90 33.92
CA TYR A 324 -16.65 13.58 33.20
C TYR A 324 -16.77 12.07 32.95
N PRO A 325 -16.95 11.26 34.03
CA PRO A 325 -16.91 9.80 33.94
C PRO A 325 -18.07 9.20 33.12
N ASP A 326 -19.15 9.94 32.92
CA ASP A 326 -20.30 9.52 32.12
C ASP A 326 -20.11 9.76 30.61
N VAL A 327 -19.01 10.38 30.21
CA VAL A 327 -18.71 10.62 28.82
C VAL A 327 -17.80 9.52 28.26
N GLU A 328 -18.28 8.80 27.29
CA GLU A 328 -17.46 7.86 26.49
C GLU A 328 -16.45 8.63 25.64
N VAL A 329 -15.15 8.40 25.85
CA VAL A 329 -14.08 9.08 25.13
C VAL A 329 -13.37 8.10 24.22
N ASN A 330 -13.61 8.23 22.90
CA ASN A 330 -12.98 7.46 21.85
C ASN A 330 -11.96 8.34 21.10
N VAL A 331 -10.69 7.95 21.13
CA VAL A 331 -9.59 8.71 20.51
C VAL A 331 -8.70 7.79 19.70
N ILE A 332 -8.46 8.20 18.48
CA ILE A 332 -7.53 7.57 17.55
C ILE A 332 -6.48 8.59 17.09
N SER A 333 -5.23 8.20 17.10
CA SER A 333 -4.14 9.05 16.64
C SER A 333 -3.13 8.30 15.80
N ASN A 334 -2.29 9.01 15.05
CA ASN A 334 -1.23 8.38 14.29
C ASN A 334 -0.20 7.72 15.22
N LYS A 335 0.44 6.65 14.78
CA LYS A 335 1.55 6.01 15.49
C LYS A 335 2.78 6.92 15.60
N LYS A 336 2.93 7.90 14.70
CA LYS A 336 4.01 8.89 14.70
C LYS A 336 3.61 10.13 15.48
N VAL A 337 4.30 10.41 16.56
CA VAL A 337 4.11 11.60 17.40
C VAL A 337 4.73 12.84 16.78
N GLU A 338 5.91 12.70 16.16
CA GLU A 338 6.70 13.79 15.57
C GLU A 338 6.83 13.66 14.04
N GLY A 339 7.28 14.73 13.41
CA GLY A 339 7.52 14.78 11.96
C GLY A 339 6.38 15.42 11.16
N ASN A 340 6.60 15.55 9.86
CA ASN A 340 5.58 16.11 8.96
C ASN A 340 4.79 14.97 8.29
N VAL A 341 3.82 14.44 9.02
CA VAL A 341 2.97 13.32 8.58
C VAL A 341 2.27 13.64 7.25
N TRP A 342 1.80 14.88 7.07
CA TRP A 342 1.16 15.30 5.83
C TRP A 342 2.11 15.23 4.61
N LYS A 343 3.35 15.72 4.76
CA LYS A 343 4.34 15.69 3.68
C LYS A 343 4.72 14.25 3.29
N GLU A 344 4.88 13.38 4.27
CA GLU A 344 5.13 11.96 4.03
C GLU A 344 3.96 11.27 3.33
N ARG A 345 2.75 11.64 3.70
CA ARG A 345 1.51 11.12 3.15
C ARG A 345 1.34 11.50 1.68
N MET A 346 1.66 12.75 1.33
CA MET A 346 1.57 13.23 -0.05
C MET A 346 2.65 12.67 -0.97
N ARG A 347 3.80 12.24 -0.42
CA ARG A 347 4.85 11.55 -1.20
C ARG A 347 4.50 10.09 -1.53
N LYS A 348 3.59 9.47 -0.79
CA LYS A 348 3.18 8.07 -0.94
C LYS A 348 1.90 7.90 -1.79
N ARG A 349 1.36 8.97 -2.31
CA ARG A 349 0.26 9.01 -3.27
C ARG A 349 0.78 9.04 -4.70
#